data_91e5e20e096a088d5bd76d65124a6b00
#
_entry.id   91e5e20e096a088d5bd76d65124a6b00
#
_cell.length_a   1.000
_cell.length_b   1.000
_cell.length_c   1.000
_cell.angle_alpha   90.00
_cell.angle_beta   90.00
_cell.angle_gamma   90.00
#
_symmetry.space_group_name_H-M   'P 1'
#
loop_
_entity.id
_entity.type
_entity.pdbx_description
1 polymer ?
#
loop_
_entity_poly.entity_id
_entity_poly.type
_entity_poly.pdbx_seq_one_letter_code
_entity_poly.pdbx_strand_id
1 'polypeptide(L)'
;MNKNSDKTLNIKTFFDKKIPIIFEEIDEKEVADGLCYNPYSKDAKILIDNRLGKRRRLNVLIEEITHAFFYELPEYKVRKFSAELGRVLYNQFLKKTKEK
;
A
#
# COMPACT_ATOMS: atom_id res chain seq x y z
N MET A 1 13.90 0.36 -23.02
CA MET A 1 13.79 0.22 -22.58
C MET A 1 13.46 0.14 -21.81
N ASN A 2 13.22 0.56 -21.39
CA ASN A 2 13.00 0.51 -20.60
C ASN A 2 12.29 -0.16 -20.08
N LYS A 3 12.36 -0.46 -20.08
CA LYS A 3 11.90 -1.36 -19.46
C LYS A 3 11.48 -1.15 -18.14
N ASN A 4 11.72 -0.15 -17.55
CA ASN A 4 11.30 0.18 -16.22
C ASN A 4 9.82 0.34 -16.08
N SER A 5 9.20 0.78 -17.12
CA SER A 5 7.75 0.92 -17.06
C SER A 5 7.09 -0.43 -16.88
N ASP A 6 7.78 -1.47 -17.25
CA ASP A 6 7.21 -2.80 -17.08
C ASP A 6 7.27 -3.29 -15.67
N LYS A 7 7.94 -2.51 -14.85
CA LYS A 7 8.08 -2.92 -13.47
C LYS A 7 7.10 -2.28 -12.55
N THR A 8 6.00 -1.83 -13.10
CA THR A 8 4.95 -1.27 -12.29
C THR A 8 4.52 -2.31 -11.27
N LEU A 9 4.55 -1.90 -10.01
CA LEU A 9 4.13 -2.78 -8.95
C LEU A 9 2.63 -2.95 -9.02
N ASN A 10 2.16 -4.15 -8.81
CA ASN A 10 0.74 -4.38 -8.77
C ASN A 10 0.44 -5.58 -7.89
N ILE A 11 -0.83 -5.74 -7.54
CA ILE A 11 -1.29 -6.90 -6.80
C ILE A 11 -2.39 -7.57 -7.62
N LYS A 12 -2.66 -8.81 -7.30
CA LYS A 12 -3.76 -9.54 -7.87
C LYS A 12 -4.69 -9.92 -6.74
N THR A 13 -5.94 -9.48 -6.83
CA THR A 13 -6.90 -9.75 -5.76
C THR A 13 -7.41 -11.18 -5.85
N PHE A 14 -8.36 -11.52 -4.98
CA PHE A 14 -8.92 -12.87 -4.94
C PHE A 14 -9.53 -13.29 -6.27
N PHE A 15 -9.95 -12.32 -7.06
CA PHE A 15 -10.58 -12.63 -8.35
C PHE A 15 -9.59 -12.47 -9.50
N ASP A 16 -8.30 -12.47 -9.17
CA ASP A 16 -7.24 -12.33 -10.17
C ASP A 16 -7.27 -11.00 -10.90
N LYS A 17 -7.90 -10.02 -10.29
CA LYS A 17 -7.90 -8.69 -10.87
C LYS A 17 -6.60 -7.98 -10.51
N LYS A 18 -5.93 -7.49 -11.53
CA LYS A 18 -4.66 -6.80 -11.33
C LYS A 18 -4.92 -5.34 -11.00
N ILE A 19 -4.36 -4.90 -9.89
CA ILE A 19 -4.52 -3.52 -9.43
C ILE A 19 -3.14 -2.89 -9.31
N PRO A 20 -2.87 -1.80 -10.03
CA PRO A 20 -1.56 -1.17 -9.96
C PRO A 20 -1.38 -0.39 -8.67
N ILE A 21 -0.16 -0.36 -8.19
CA ILE A 21 0.22 0.43 -7.03
C ILE A 21 1.13 1.52 -7.55
N ILE A 22 0.69 2.75 -7.38
CA ILE A 22 1.37 3.92 -7.95
C ILE A 22 1.88 4.79 -6.84
N PHE A 23 3.17 5.12 -6.90
CA PHE A 23 3.80 6.01 -5.93
C PHE A 23 3.90 7.39 -6.57
N GLU A 24 3.18 8.33 -6.02
CA GLU A 24 3.20 9.69 -6.54
C GLU A 24 2.79 10.65 -5.45
N GLU A 25 3.00 11.93 -5.68
CA GLU A 25 2.63 12.93 -4.72
C GLU A 25 1.12 13.07 -4.71
N ILE A 26 0.50 12.87 -3.56
CA ILE A 26 -0.95 12.97 -3.45
C ILE A 26 -1.31 14.41 -3.14
N ASP A 27 -2.34 14.90 -3.84
CA ASP A 27 -2.82 16.27 -3.67
C ASP A 27 -3.13 16.53 -2.19
N GLU A 28 -2.68 17.66 -1.70
CA GLU A 28 -2.91 18.03 -0.31
C GLU A 28 -4.37 18.04 0.07
N LYS A 29 -5.23 18.27 -0.89
CA LYS A 29 -6.66 18.30 -0.63
C LYS A 29 -7.20 16.95 -0.21
N GLU A 30 -6.52 15.90 -0.58
CA GLU A 30 -6.99 14.56 -0.22
C GLU A 30 -6.75 14.26 1.24
N VAL A 31 -5.80 14.93 1.86
CA VAL A 31 -5.48 14.70 3.28
C VAL A 31 -5.33 13.22 3.56
N ALA A 32 -4.54 12.54 2.75
CA ALA A 32 -4.33 11.11 2.90
C ALA A 32 -2.94 10.74 2.45
N ASP A 33 -2.37 9.75 3.11
CA ASP A 33 -1.07 9.23 2.73
C ASP A 33 -1.19 8.16 1.66
N GLY A 34 -2.36 7.56 1.53
CA GLY A 34 -2.61 6.55 0.53
C GLY A 34 -4.10 6.49 0.22
N LEU A 35 -4.41 5.97 -0.93
CA LEU A 35 -5.79 5.84 -1.39
C LEU A 35 -5.96 4.52 -2.11
N CYS A 36 -7.07 3.86 -1.87
CA CYS A 36 -7.43 2.66 -2.61
C CYS A 36 -8.76 2.93 -3.30
N TYR A 37 -8.71 3.05 -4.62
CA TYR A 37 -9.94 3.22 -5.39
C TYR A 37 -10.71 1.91 -5.35
N ASN A 38 -12.03 2.02 -5.49
CA ASN A 38 -12.89 0.85 -5.40
C ASN A 38 -12.30 -0.30 -6.22
N PRO A 39 -11.89 -1.40 -5.58
CA PRO A 39 -11.21 -2.47 -6.29
C PRO A 39 -12.08 -3.20 -7.29
N TYR A 40 -13.39 -2.99 -7.22
CA TYR A 40 -14.30 -3.64 -8.17
C TYR A 40 -14.51 -2.80 -9.41
N SER A 41 -14.06 -1.57 -9.42
CA SER A 41 -14.25 -0.71 -10.58
C SER A 41 -13.13 -0.95 -11.59
N LYS A 42 -13.39 -0.53 -12.82
CA LYS A 42 -12.35 -0.69 -13.84
C LYS A 42 -11.23 0.33 -13.67
N ASP A 43 -11.43 1.31 -12.82
CA ASP A 43 -10.39 2.29 -12.55
C ASP A 43 -9.65 1.99 -11.26
N ALA A 44 -9.74 0.77 -10.79
CA ALA A 44 -9.12 0.38 -9.52
C ALA A 44 -7.64 0.64 -9.54
N LYS A 45 -7.15 1.26 -8.48
CA LYS A 45 -5.73 1.50 -8.32
C LYS A 45 -5.45 1.87 -6.88
N ILE A 46 -4.19 1.76 -6.49
CA ILE A 46 -3.73 2.17 -5.18
C ILE A 46 -2.72 3.28 -5.38
N LEU A 47 -2.90 4.37 -4.67
CA LEU A 47 -1.93 5.48 -4.68
C LEU A 47 -1.26 5.54 -3.33
N ILE A 48 0.05 5.68 -3.34
CA ILE A 48 0.84 5.85 -2.12
C ILE A 48 1.65 7.13 -2.27
N ASP A 49 1.58 8.01 -1.29
CA ASP A 49 2.32 9.24 -1.35
C ASP A 49 3.81 8.93 -1.38
N ASN A 50 4.50 9.38 -2.40
CA ASN A 50 5.91 9.03 -2.59
C ASN A 50 6.85 9.80 -1.67
N ARG A 51 6.32 10.71 -0.85
CA ARG A 51 7.13 11.49 0.08
C ARG A 51 7.26 10.84 1.45
N LEU A 52 6.55 9.74 1.68
CA LEU A 52 6.56 9.08 2.99
C LEU A 52 7.89 8.41 3.27
N GLY A 53 8.29 8.45 4.54
CA GLY A 53 9.46 7.71 4.95
C GLY A 53 9.21 6.22 4.92
N LYS A 54 10.28 5.46 5.04
CA LYS A 54 10.22 4.00 4.87
C LYS A 54 9.21 3.33 5.79
N ARG A 55 9.23 3.69 7.06
CA ARG A 55 8.35 3.04 8.02
C ARG A 55 6.89 3.35 7.73
N ARG A 56 6.59 4.63 7.50
CA ARG A 56 5.22 5.04 7.24
C ARG A 56 4.74 4.47 5.91
N ARG A 57 5.61 4.46 4.91
CA ARG A 57 5.25 3.92 3.61
C ARG A 57 4.86 2.45 3.69
N LEU A 58 5.59 1.69 4.50
CA LEU A 58 5.24 0.28 4.69
C LEU A 58 3.85 0.12 5.27
N ASN A 59 3.54 0.89 6.31
CA ASN A 59 2.23 0.82 6.92
C ASN A 59 1.13 1.20 5.94
N VAL A 60 1.33 2.27 5.20
CA VAL A 60 0.32 2.74 4.27
C VAL A 60 0.12 1.73 3.15
N LEU A 61 1.22 1.16 2.67
CA LEU A 61 1.13 0.16 1.62
C LEU A 61 0.28 -1.03 2.09
N ILE A 62 0.53 -1.53 3.29
CA ILE A 62 -0.24 -2.65 3.82
C ILE A 62 -1.70 -2.25 3.95
N GLU A 63 -1.95 -1.04 4.45
CA GLU A 63 -3.31 -0.56 4.66
C GLU A 63 -4.10 -0.54 3.35
N GLU A 64 -3.50 0.00 2.30
CA GLU A 64 -4.21 0.11 1.03
C GLU A 64 -4.36 -1.24 0.34
N ILE A 65 -3.38 -2.12 0.46
CA ILE A 65 -3.52 -3.45 -0.08
C ILE A 65 -4.63 -4.21 0.65
N THR A 66 -4.71 -4.01 1.97
CA THR A 66 -5.77 -4.65 2.75
C THR A 66 -7.14 -4.16 2.29
N HIS A 67 -7.27 -2.87 1.99
CA HIS A 67 -8.52 -2.34 1.46
C HIS A 67 -8.86 -2.98 0.11
N ALA A 68 -7.87 -3.25 -0.69
CA ALA A 68 -8.13 -3.84 -2.01
C ALA A 68 -8.62 -5.28 -1.91
N PHE A 69 -8.08 -6.03 -0.96
CA PHE A 69 -8.48 -7.41 -0.79
C PHE A 69 -9.75 -7.57 0.03
N PHE A 70 -9.92 -6.74 1.03
CA PHE A 70 -11.03 -6.82 1.97
C PHE A 70 -11.77 -5.50 2.04
N TYR A 71 -12.33 -5.11 0.92
CA TYR A 71 -12.88 -3.77 0.77
C TYR A 71 -13.97 -3.46 1.81
N GLU A 72 -14.72 -4.46 2.22
CA GLU A 72 -15.79 -4.24 3.20
C GLU A 72 -15.32 -4.24 4.64
N LEU A 73 -14.04 -4.51 4.86
CA LEU A 73 -13.54 -4.51 6.22
C LEU A 73 -13.54 -3.10 6.78
N PRO A 74 -14.07 -2.90 8.00
CA PRO A 74 -14.12 -1.54 8.55
C PRO A 74 -12.72 -0.95 8.76
N GLU A 75 -12.67 0.37 8.67
CA GLU A 75 -11.41 1.08 8.73
C GLU A 75 -10.61 0.78 10.00
N TYR A 76 -11.27 0.68 11.15
CA TYR A 76 -10.53 0.45 12.38
C TYR A 76 -9.82 -0.90 12.39
N LYS A 77 -10.41 -1.89 11.73
CA LYS A 77 -9.76 -3.20 11.63
C LYS A 77 -8.59 -3.17 10.66
N VAL A 78 -8.77 -2.47 9.57
CA VAL A 78 -7.69 -2.31 8.60
C VAL A 78 -6.51 -1.64 9.28
N ARG A 79 -6.76 -0.59 10.05
CA ARG A 79 -5.68 0.14 10.71
C ARG A 79 -4.96 -0.72 11.74
N LYS A 80 -5.71 -1.46 12.53
CA LYS A 80 -5.09 -2.31 13.54
C LYS A 80 -4.23 -3.39 12.90
N PHE A 81 -4.78 -4.03 11.90
CA PHE A 81 -4.06 -5.08 11.18
C PHE A 81 -2.78 -4.54 10.55
N SER A 82 -2.91 -3.40 9.85
CA SER A 82 -1.79 -2.81 9.15
C SER A 82 -0.69 -2.36 10.09
N ALA A 83 -1.09 -1.79 11.22
CA ALA A 83 -0.10 -1.33 12.20
C ALA A 83 0.69 -2.50 12.77
N GLU A 84 0.00 -3.59 13.09
CA GLU A 84 0.68 -4.74 13.67
C GLU A 84 1.55 -5.46 12.63
N LEU A 85 0.99 -5.70 11.47
CA LEU A 85 1.77 -6.36 10.44
C LEU A 85 2.97 -5.51 10.03
N GLY A 86 2.74 -4.20 9.89
CA GLY A 86 3.82 -3.29 9.54
C GLY A 86 4.92 -3.27 10.59
N ARG A 87 4.53 -3.30 11.87
CA ARG A 87 5.52 -3.31 12.94
C ARG A 87 6.41 -4.56 12.83
N VAL A 88 5.78 -5.70 12.64
CA VAL A 88 6.53 -6.96 12.57
C VAL A 88 7.44 -6.98 11.34
N LEU A 89 6.90 -6.59 10.19
CA LEU A 89 7.68 -6.63 8.97
C LEU A 89 8.82 -5.62 8.99
N TYR A 90 8.57 -4.44 9.54
CA TYR A 90 9.61 -3.44 9.62
C TYR A 90 10.76 -3.93 10.50
N ASN A 91 10.42 -4.46 11.66
CA ASN A 91 11.45 -4.94 12.58
C ASN A 91 12.20 -6.13 12.02
N GLN A 92 11.53 -6.98 11.28
CA GLN A 92 12.16 -8.19 10.77
C GLN A 92 13.01 -7.93 9.54
N PHE A 93 12.58 -7.06 8.66
CA PHE A 93 13.21 -6.94 7.35
C PHE A 93 13.80 -5.58 7.01
N LEU A 94 13.29 -4.52 7.58
CA LEU A 94 13.67 -3.19 7.13
C LEU A 94 14.46 -2.40 8.12
N LYS A 95 14.26 -2.67 9.40
CA LYS A 95 14.99 -1.94 10.42
C LYS A 95 16.47 -2.33 10.38
N LYS A 96 17.32 -1.33 10.32
CA LYS A 96 18.74 -1.57 10.32
C LYS A 96 19.17 -1.90 11.72
N THR A 97 19.62 -3.11 11.96
CA THR A 97 20.08 -3.47 13.28
C THR A 97 21.56 -3.79 13.21
N LYS A 98 22.16 -3.71 14.34
CA LYS A 98 23.50 -4.04 14.36
C LYS A 98 23.62 -5.43 14.47
N GLU A 99 23.86 -6.18 14.22
CA GLU A 99 23.73 -7.48 14.25
C GLU A 99 24.37 -8.04 14.86
N LYS A 100 24.15 -8.15 15.31
CA LYS A 100 24.44 -8.58 15.85
C LYS A 100 24.66 -9.02 15.88
#